data_b24e232f279c03b49e6aacb1a7b6768c
#
_entry.id   b24e232f279c03b49e6aacb1a7b6768c
#
_cell.length_a   1.000
_cell.length_b   1.000
_cell.length_c   1.000
_cell.angle_alpha   90.00
_cell.angle_beta   90.00
_cell.angle_gamma   90.00
#
_symmetry.space_group_name_H-M   'P 1'
#
loop_
_entity.id
_entity.type
_entity.pdbx_description
1 polymer ?
#
loop_
_entity_poly.entity_id
_entity_poly.type
_entity_poly.pdbx_seq_one_letter_code
_entity_poly.pdbx_strand_id
1 'polypeptide(L)'
;EIRSRGLGDVYKRQPLDFIYKNRSSLTDMHNIIKNLIYPEVTLSKFNLNVEDYDFLRYWMSRFTFEDLGAKFIGDDQFFNSYNKFFIHGMDTILNNTDIRVYNKIGQAYGTSTDSAFIKNYKEDVEFFLTATIYTNENKVINDNIYEYKETAIPFLSKLSKAIYKDLSD
;
A
#
# COMPACT_ATOMS: atom_id res chain seq x y z
N GLU A 1 -26.77 -23.33 3.12
CA GLU A 1 -25.35 -23.03 3.42
C GLU A 1 -25.10 -21.57 3.82
N ILE A 2 -25.67 -20.61 3.09
CA ILE A 2 -25.55 -19.18 3.40
C ILE A 2 -26.22 -18.84 4.75
N ARG A 3 -27.34 -19.50 5.07
CA ARG A 3 -28.06 -19.32 6.34
C ARG A 3 -27.30 -19.91 7.53
N SER A 4 -26.57 -20.99 7.33
CA SER A 4 -25.78 -21.60 8.40
C SER A 4 -24.53 -20.77 8.74
N ARG A 5 -23.95 -20.06 7.77
CA ARG A 5 -22.82 -19.16 8.02
C ARG A 5 -23.23 -17.95 8.85
N GLY A 6 -24.34 -17.29 8.51
CA GLY A 6 -24.81 -16.14 9.27
C GLY A 6 -25.23 -16.47 10.71
N LEU A 7 -25.93 -17.56 10.90
CA LEU A 7 -26.35 -18.01 12.24
C LEU A 7 -25.19 -18.59 13.06
N GLY A 8 -24.24 -19.28 12.42
CA GLY A 8 -23.05 -19.81 13.07
C GLY A 8 -22.17 -18.72 13.66
N ASP A 9 -22.04 -17.60 12.98
CA ASP A 9 -21.21 -16.48 13.43
C ASP A 9 -21.84 -15.69 14.57
N VAL A 10 -23.17 -15.59 14.60
CA VAL A 10 -23.92 -14.96 15.70
C VAL A 10 -23.78 -15.72 17.02
N TYR A 11 -23.67 -17.04 16.98
CA TYR A 11 -23.55 -17.88 18.17
C TYR A 11 -22.12 -18.22 18.59
N LYS A 12 -21.14 -18.03 17.71
CA LYS A 12 -19.73 -18.13 18.06
C LYS A 12 -19.27 -16.84 18.74
N ARG A 13 -19.33 -16.82 20.06
CA ARG A 13 -18.87 -15.70 20.88
C ARG A 13 -17.35 -15.50 20.85
N GLN A 14 -16.62 -16.32 20.12
CA GLN A 14 -15.16 -16.20 19.98
C GLN A 14 -14.81 -15.65 18.62
N PRO A 15 -13.85 -14.74 18.54
CA PRO A 15 -13.31 -14.28 17.26
C PRO A 15 -12.80 -15.45 16.41
N LEU A 16 -12.87 -15.31 15.09
CA LEU A 16 -12.29 -16.28 14.17
C LEU A 16 -10.78 -16.38 14.44
N ASP A 17 -10.30 -17.60 14.70
CA ASP A 17 -8.88 -17.84 14.87
C ASP A 17 -8.17 -17.76 13.49
N PHE A 18 -7.23 -16.82 13.38
CA PHE A 18 -6.43 -16.57 12.18
C PHE A 18 -5.09 -17.31 12.19
N ILE A 19 -4.84 -18.20 13.14
CA ILE A 19 -3.55 -18.87 13.30
C ILE A 19 -3.11 -19.64 12.03
N TYR A 20 -4.08 -20.14 11.28
CA TYR A 20 -3.86 -20.89 10.03
C TYR A 20 -4.04 -20.01 8.76
N LYS A 21 -4.23 -18.71 8.92
CA LYS A 21 -4.31 -17.78 7.78
C LYS A 21 -2.94 -17.22 7.44
N ASN A 22 -2.80 -16.73 6.21
CA ASN A 22 -1.59 -16.05 5.80
C ASN A 22 -1.32 -14.84 6.71
N ARG A 23 -0.08 -14.73 7.17
CA ARG A 23 0.39 -13.65 8.04
C ARG A 23 1.66 -13.07 7.47
N SER A 24 1.83 -11.79 7.63
CA SER A 24 3.05 -11.07 7.29
C SER A 24 3.30 -9.99 8.34
N SER A 25 4.53 -9.84 8.77
CA SER A 25 4.94 -8.70 9.59
C SER A 25 5.25 -7.49 8.70
N LEU A 26 5.33 -6.29 9.30
CA LEU A 26 5.81 -5.11 8.58
C LEU A 26 7.26 -5.31 8.08
N THR A 27 8.08 -5.99 8.86
CA THR A 27 9.45 -6.33 8.48
C THR A 27 9.49 -7.23 7.25
N ASP A 28 8.61 -8.24 7.18
CA ASP A 28 8.53 -9.11 6.00
C ASP A 28 8.12 -8.32 4.76
N MET A 29 7.08 -7.49 4.87
CA MET A 29 6.62 -6.63 3.77
C MET A 29 7.71 -5.67 3.30
N HIS A 30 8.41 -5.05 4.24
CA HIS A 30 9.54 -4.16 3.95
C HIS A 30 10.66 -4.91 3.20
N ASN A 31 11.03 -6.09 3.66
CA ASN A 31 12.06 -6.91 3.04
C ASN A 31 11.63 -7.43 1.65
N ILE A 32 10.34 -7.71 1.44
CA ILE A 32 9.81 -8.06 0.11
C ILE A 32 10.05 -6.90 -0.86
N ILE A 33 9.67 -5.68 -0.50
CA ILE A 33 9.89 -4.51 -1.38
C ILE A 33 11.39 -4.29 -1.63
N LYS A 34 12.22 -4.35 -0.58
CA LYS A 34 13.68 -4.24 -0.75
C LYS A 34 14.23 -5.28 -1.72
N ASN A 35 13.78 -6.52 -1.62
CA ASN A 35 14.22 -7.60 -2.50
C ASN A 35 13.79 -7.37 -3.95
N LEU A 36 12.59 -6.85 -4.16
CA LEU A 36 12.09 -6.55 -5.51
C LEU A 36 12.83 -5.38 -6.16
N ILE A 37 13.28 -4.40 -5.37
CA ILE A 37 13.99 -3.21 -5.89
C ILE A 37 15.49 -3.48 -6.02
N TYR A 38 16.12 -4.04 -4.99
CA TYR A 38 17.56 -4.27 -4.91
C TYR A 38 17.87 -5.74 -4.53
N PRO A 39 17.58 -6.70 -5.41
CA PRO A 39 17.78 -8.13 -5.11
C PRO A 39 19.24 -8.49 -4.85
N GLU A 40 20.19 -7.70 -5.35
CA GLU A 40 21.64 -7.93 -5.19
C GLU A 40 22.13 -7.68 -3.77
N VAL A 41 21.45 -6.81 -3.01
CA VAL A 41 21.87 -6.44 -1.63
C VAL A 41 21.09 -7.18 -0.56
N THR A 42 20.13 -8.03 -0.92
CA THR A 42 19.31 -8.78 0.03
C THR A 42 19.85 -10.18 0.28
N LEU A 43 19.77 -10.64 1.53
CA LEU A 43 20.23 -11.97 1.94
C LEU A 43 19.36 -13.10 1.38
N SER A 44 18.05 -12.84 1.26
CA SER A 44 17.09 -13.79 0.69
C SER A 44 16.68 -13.32 -0.69
N LYS A 45 16.81 -14.19 -1.68
CA LYS A 45 16.38 -13.91 -3.05
C LYS A 45 15.14 -14.69 -3.38
N PHE A 46 14.23 -14.08 -4.12
CA PHE A 46 13.14 -14.81 -4.75
C PHE A 46 13.66 -15.64 -5.92
N ASN A 47 12.99 -16.74 -6.19
CA ASN A 47 13.26 -17.54 -7.40
C ASN A 47 12.57 -16.90 -8.61
N LEU A 48 13.04 -15.70 -8.98
CA LEU A 48 12.57 -14.89 -10.10
C LEU A 48 13.71 -14.65 -11.06
N ASN A 49 13.41 -14.58 -12.35
CA ASN A 49 14.36 -14.14 -13.39
C ASN A 49 14.32 -12.60 -13.53
N VAL A 50 15.15 -12.05 -14.40
CA VAL A 50 15.26 -10.60 -14.61
C VAL A 50 13.95 -10.03 -15.14
N GLU A 51 13.33 -10.72 -16.09
CA GLU A 51 12.06 -10.31 -16.71
C GLU A 51 10.92 -10.24 -15.68
N ASP A 52 10.90 -11.19 -14.72
CA ASP A 52 9.92 -11.18 -13.62
C ASP A 52 10.11 -9.96 -12.72
N TYR A 53 11.36 -9.63 -12.36
CA TYR A 53 11.66 -8.41 -11.57
C TYR A 53 11.25 -7.15 -12.31
N ASP A 54 11.55 -7.04 -13.59
CA ASP A 54 11.21 -5.88 -14.42
C ASP A 54 9.69 -5.75 -14.57
N PHE A 55 8.99 -6.86 -14.78
CA PHE A 55 7.52 -6.89 -14.81
C PHE A 55 6.91 -6.37 -13.50
N LEU A 56 7.38 -6.87 -12.35
CA LEU A 56 6.87 -6.45 -11.05
C LEU A 56 7.16 -4.98 -10.78
N ARG A 57 8.39 -4.52 -11.01
CA ARG A 57 8.76 -3.11 -10.85
C ARG A 57 7.94 -2.21 -11.77
N TYR A 58 7.75 -2.60 -13.02
CA TYR A 58 6.94 -1.85 -13.97
C TYR A 58 5.53 -1.64 -13.42
N TRP A 59 4.81 -2.71 -13.07
CA TRP A 59 3.42 -2.59 -12.60
C TRP A 59 3.28 -1.95 -11.22
N MET A 60 4.21 -2.20 -10.31
CA MET A 60 4.20 -1.57 -8.99
C MET A 60 4.44 -0.06 -9.03
N SER A 61 5.12 0.43 -10.07
CA SER A 61 5.41 1.85 -10.22
C SER A 61 4.32 2.66 -10.92
N ARG A 62 3.34 2.01 -11.54
CA ARG A 62 2.31 2.68 -12.35
C ARG A 62 1.35 3.50 -11.50
N PHE A 63 1.05 4.70 -12.00
CA PHE A 63 -0.07 5.51 -11.55
C PHE A 63 -1.34 5.14 -12.32
N THR A 64 -2.49 5.50 -11.79
CA THR A 64 -3.78 5.16 -12.41
C THR A 64 -4.00 5.80 -13.78
N PHE A 65 -3.36 6.93 -14.06
CA PHE A 65 -3.43 7.60 -15.36
C PHE A 65 -2.46 7.03 -16.40
N GLU A 66 -1.52 6.18 -16.00
CA GLU A 66 -0.56 5.55 -16.90
C GLU A 66 -1.07 4.17 -17.34
N ASP A 67 -0.99 3.82 -18.60
CA ASP A 67 -1.19 2.48 -19.18
C ASP A 67 -2.52 1.76 -18.91
N LEU A 68 -3.40 2.31 -18.09
CA LEU A 68 -4.68 1.67 -17.75
C LEU A 68 -5.75 1.88 -18.85
N GLY A 69 -5.35 2.46 -19.98
CA GLY A 69 -6.23 2.80 -21.08
C GLY A 69 -7.23 3.90 -20.73
N ALA A 70 -7.95 4.37 -21.72
CA ALA A 70 -8.95 5.44 -21.55
C ALA A 70 -10.08 5.10 -20.53
N LYS A 71 -10.15 3.87 -20.06
CA LYS A 71 -11.21 3.36 -19.19
C LYS A 71 -11.25 4.01 -17.81
N PHE A 72 -10.11 4.46 -17.29
CA PHE A 72 -10.00 5.07 -15.95
C PHE A 72 -9.64 6.56 -16.00
N ILE A 73 -9.37 7.11 -17.18
CA ILE A 73 -9.07 8.53 -17.34
C ILE A 73 -10.35 9.33 -17.08
N GLY A 74 -10.30 10.21 -16.09
CA GLY A 74 -11.44 11.05 -15.71
C GLY A 74 -12.47 10.36 -14.81
N ASP A 75 -12.20 9.16 -14.33
CA ASP A 75 -13.01 8.52 -13.29
C ASP A 75 -12.51 9.00 -11.92
N ASP A 76 -13.31 9.80 -11.23
CA ASP A 76 -13.00 10.35 -9.90
C ASP A 76 -12.75 9.28 -8.84
N GLN A 77 -13.17 8.04 -9.09
CA GLN A 77 -12.90 6.92 -8.19
C GLN A 77 -11.46 6.44 -8.30
N PHE A 78 -10.79 6.65 -9.44
CA PHE A 78 -9.42 6.19 -9.71
C PHE A 78 -8.46 7.36 -9.92
N PHE A 79 -8.41 8.26 -8.93
CA PHE A 79 -7.50 9.40 -8.94
C PHE A 79 -6.02 8.94 -8.91
N ASN A 80 -5.09 9.82 -9.26
CA ASN A 80 -3.69 9.48 -9.53
C ASN A 80 -2.98 8.70 -8.40
N SER A 81 -3.25 9.05 -7.15
CA SER A 81 -2.68 8.39 -5.98
C SER A 81 -3.58 7.33 -5.35
N TYR A 82 -4.61 6.86 -6.06
CA TYR A 82 -5.60 5.90 -5.55
C TYR A 82 -4.97 4.66 -4.90
N ASN A 83 -3.93 4.12 -5.51
CA ASN A 83 -3.21 2.93 -5.05
C ASN A 83 -1.84 3.25 -4.43
N LYS A 84 -1.62 4.48 -3.95
CA LYS A 84 -0.34 4.96 -3.41
C LYS A 84 -0.58 5.87 -2.21
N PHE A 85 -0.84 5.25 -1.04
CA PHE A 85 -1.29 5.97 0.14
C PHE A 85 -0.24 6.96 0.66
N PHE A 86 1.04 6.65 0.54
CA PHE A 86 2.12 7.54 0.99
C PHE A 86 2.20 8.86 0.25
N ILE A 87 1.66 8.94 -0.97
CA ILE A 87 1.68 10.17 -1.77
C ILE A 87 0.28 10.74 -2.02
N HIS A 88 -0.72 10.25 -1.30
CA HIS A 88 -2.09 10.75 -1.42
C HIS A 88 -2.17 12.25 -1.13
N GLY A 89 -2.88 13.00 -1.98
CA GLY A 89 -2.99 14.46 -1.85
C GLY A 89 -1.70 15.23 -2.15
N MET A 90 -0.72 14.59 -2.78
CA MET A 90 0.50 15.23 -3.29
C MET A 90 0.41 15.44 -4.81
N ASP A 91 -0.76 15.71 -5.36
CA ASP A 91 -1.01 15.79 -6.80
C ASP A 91 -0.11 16.82 -7.52
N THR A 92 0.29 17.88 -6.83
CA THR A 92 1.28 18.85 -7.35
C THR A 92 2.67 18.25 -7.51
N ILE A 93 3.03 17.24 -6.73
CA ILE A 93 4.29 16.51 -6.82
C ILE A 93 4.18 15.42 -7.88
N LEU A 94 3.00 14.83 -8.07
CA LEU A 94 2.76 13.76 -9.05
C LEU A 94 2.71 14.22 -10.50
N ASN A 95 2.47 15.51 -10.75
CA ASN A 95 2.66 16.10 -12.08
C ASN A 95 4.15 16.14 -12.46
N ASN A 96 5.04 15.84 -11.52
CA ASN A 96 6.45 15.67 -11.77
C ASN A 96 6.74 14.21 -12.12
N THR A 97 7.07 13.94 -13.38
CA THR A 97 7.45 12.60 -13.87
C THR A 97 8.71 12.05 -13.20
N ASP A 98 9.38 12.86 -12.38
CA ASP A 98 10.63 12.52 -11.73
C ASP A 98 10.45 11.64 -10.50
N ILE A 99 9.23 11.55 -9.94
CA ILE A 99 8.93 10.70 -8.76
C ILE A 99 8.30 9.39 -9.19
N ARG A 100 8.83 8.29 -8.64
CA ARG A 100 8.26 6.95 -8.76
C ARG A 100 8.04 6.34 -7.39
N VAL A 101 6.93 5.62 -7.27
CA VAL A 101 6.54 4.90 -6.06
C VAL A 101 6.24 3.46 -6.42
N TYR A 102 7.11 2.58 -6.00
CA TYR A 102 6.99 1.13 -6.18
C TYR A 102 6.38 0.56 -4.92
N ASN A 103 5.11 0.23 -4.94
CA ASN A 103 4.43 -0.12 -3.71
C ASN A 103 3.39 -1.24 -3.84
N LYS A 104 2.99 -1.74 -2.67
CA LYS A 104 1.81 -2.60 -2.51
C LYS A 104 1.01 -2.13 -1.31
N ILE A 105 -0.21 -1.72 -1.58
CA ILE A 105 -1.18 -1.36 -0.54
C ILE A 105 -1.99 -2.57 -0.05
N GLY A 106 -2.51 -2.43 1.15
CA GLY A 106 -3.56 -3.29 1.69
C GLY A 106 -4.55 -2.46 2.50
N GLN A 107 -5.85 -2.73 2.33
CA GLN A 107 -6.89 -2.05 3.09
C GLN A 107 -8.04 -3.02 3.36
N ALA A 108 -8.30 -3.32 4.61
CA ALA A 108 -9.40 -4.18 5.03
C ALA A 108 -9.69 -4.04 6.53
N TYR A 109 -10.95 -4.11 6.90
CA TYR A 109 -11.43 -4.19 8.28
C TYR A 109 -10.83 -3.14 9.23
N GLY A 110 -10.71 -1.91 8.76
CA GLY A 110 -10.13 -0.80 9.51
C GLY A 110 -8.60 -0.70 9.42
N THR A 111 -7.91 -1.67 8.84
CA THR A 111 -6.47 -1.62 8.65
C THR A 111 -6.13 -1.04 7.28
N SER A 112 -5.24 -0.06 7.25
CA SER A 112 -4.61 0.46 6.03
C SER A 112 -3.10 0.29 6.12
N THR A 113 -2.51 -0.26 5.08
CA THR A 113 -1.07 -0.53 5.00
C THR A 113 -0.56 -0.06 3.64
N ASP A 114 0.62 0.54 3.64
CA ASP A 114 1.40 0.72 2.42
C ASP A 114 2.85 0.29 2.69
N SER A 115 3.44 -0.37 1.73
CA SER A 115 4.86 -0.74 1.73
C SER A 115 5.45 -0.31 0.40
N ALA A 116 6.41 0.60 0.43
CA ALA A 116 6.88 1.30 -0.75
C ALA A 116 8.39 1.52 -0.76
N PHE A 117 8.91 1.62 -1.98
CA PHE A 117 10.11 2.32 -2.33
C PHE A 117 9.73 3.59 -3.09
N ILE A 118 10.19 4.74 -2.61
CA ILE A 118 9.91 6.05 -3.19
C ILE A 118 11.23 6.62 -3.69
N LYS A 119 11.26 7.07 -4.93
CA LYS A 119 12.43 7.69 -5.54
C LYS A 119 12.05 8.94 -6.31
N ASN A 120 12.75 10.03 -6.01
CA ASN A 120 12.77 11.24 -6.84
C ASN A 120 14.09 11.26 -7.61
N TYR A 121 14.00 11.05 -8.91
CA TYR A 121 15.18 11.00 -9.80
C TYR A 121 15.84 12.34 -10.04
N LYS A 122 15.12 13.45 -9.82
CA LYS A 122 15.64 14.81 -10.00
C LYS A 122 16.41 15.29 -8.78
N GLU A 123 15.91 14.99 -7.59
CA GLU A 123 16.50 15.44 -6.33
C GLU A 123 17.44 14.38 -5.74
N ASP A 124 17.51 13.20 -6.37
CA ASP A 124 18.27 12.02 -5.93
C ASP A 124 17.92 11.58 -4.49
N VAL A 125 16.66 11.75 -4.12
CA VAL A 125 16.12 11.31 -2.84
C VAL A 125 15.45 9.96 -3.03
N GLU A 126 15.85 8.97 -2.22
CA GLU A 126 15.20 7.66 -2.22
C GLU A 126 15.11 7.06 -0.83
N PHE A 127 14.02 6.37 -0.56
CA PHE A 127 13.84 5.66 0.72
C PHE A 127 12.80 4.55 0.62
N PHE A 128 12.92 3.60 1.54
CA PHE A 128 11.91 2.58 1.79
C PHE A 128 11.05 2.97 2.98
N LEU A 129 9.75 2.81 2.85
CA LEU A 129 8.80 3.05 3.92
C LEU A 129 7.76 1.94 3.95
N THR A 130 7.50 1.41 5.14
CA THR A 130 6.42 0.46 5.37
C THR A 130 5.70 0.86 6.64
N ALA A 131 4.41 1.13 6.55
CA ALA A 131 3.60 1.51 7.68
C ALA A 131 2.20 0.91 7.59
N THR A 132 1.61 0.67 8.75
CA THR A 132 0.22 0.29 8.90
C THR A 132 -0.45 1.12 9.98
N ILE A 133 -1.72 1.38 9.79
CA ILE A 133 -2.57 2.06 10.77
C ILE A 133 -3.91 1.31 10.86
N TYR A 134 -4.43 1.23 12.05
CA TYR A 134 -5.77 0.70 12.31
C TYR A 134 -6.71 1.83 12.73
N THR A 135 -7.83 1.95 12.02
CA THR A 135 -8.88 2.93 12.25
C THR A 135 -10.23 2.23 12.25
N ASN A 136 -10.84 2.13 13.41
CA ASN A 136 -12.16 1.53 13.61
C ASN A 136 -12.73 2.06 14.94
N GLU A 137 -13.23 3.29 14.91
CA GLU A 137 -13.69 4.01 16.12
C GLU A 137 -14.88 3.29 16.80
N ASN A 138 -15.81 2.80 16.01
CA ASN A 138 -17.00 2.13 16.52
C ASN A 138 -16.74 0.69 17.00
N LYS A 139 -15.53 0.14 16.74
CA LYS A 139 -15.10 -1.21 17.15
C LYS A 139 -15.94 -2.36 16.56
N VAL A 140 -16.74 -2.09 15.55
CA VAL A 140 -17.50 -3.10 14.81
C VAL A 140 -16.71 -3.51 13.58
N ILE A 141 -16.46 -4.81 13.43
CA ILE A 141 -15.74 -5.34 12.29
C ILE A 141 -16.75 -5.80 11.23
N ASN A 142 -16.45 -5.53 9.97
CA ASN A 142 -17.23 -5.96 8.81
C ASN A 142 -18.57 -5.23 8.63
N ASP A 143 -18.67 -4.00 9.11
CA ASP A 143 -19.80 -3.10 8.88
C ASP A 143 -19.54 -2.10 7.75
N ASN A 144 -18.33 -2.11 7.17
CA ASN A 144 -17.83 -1.20 6.14
C ASN A 144 -17.74 0.27 6.60
N ILE A 145 -17.71 0.53 7.90
CA ILE A 145 -17.57 1.86 8.49
C ILE A 145 -16.18 1.97 9.11
N TYR A 146 -15.26 2.63 8.43
CA TYR A 146 -13.87 2.80 8.87
C TYR A 146 -13.35 4.17 8.44
N GLU A 147 -12.54 4.82 9.28
CA GLU A 147 -12.03 6.17 9.08
C GLU A 147 -10.81 6.19 8.11
N TYR A 148 -10.95 5.50 6.97
CA TYR A 148 -9.87 5.39 5.97
C TYR A 148 -9.51 6.74 5.38
N LYS A 149 -10.51 7.49 4.91
CA LYS A 149 -10.31 8.76 4.21
C LYS A 149 -9.97 9.89 5.17
N GLU A 150 -10.56 9.87 6.35
CA GLU A 150 -10.45 10.93 7.36
C GLU A 150 -9.17 10.82 8.17
N THR A 151 -8.69 9.61 8.41
CA THR A 151 -7.59 9.36 9.36
C THR A 151 -6.45 8.56 8.73
N ALA A 152 -6.73 7.35 8.20
CA ALA A 152 -5.66 6.43 7.81
C ALA A 152 -4.82 6.95 6.64
N ILE A 153 -5.46 7.33 5.54
CA ILE A 153 -4.77 7.82 4.35
C ILE A 153 -4.04 9.15 4.62
N PRO A 154 -4.66 10.16 5.27
CA PRO A 154 -3.94 11.37 5.66
C PRO A 154 -2.74 11.13 6.58
N PHE A 155 -2.83 10.17 7.51
CA PHE A 155 -1.69 9.80 8.35
C PHE A 155 -0.53 9.25 7.53
N LEU A 156 -0.78 8.24 6.67
CA LEU A 156 0.25 7.62 5.83
C LEU A 156 0.91 8.64 4.91
N SER A 157 0.13 9.51 4.29
CA SER A 157 0.64 10.58 3.43
C SER A 157 1.50 11.60 4.19
N LYS A 158 1.04 12.05 5.36
CA LYS A 158 1.82 13.00 6.19
C LYS A 158 3.13 12.39 6.69
N LEU A 159 3.12 11.10 7.06
CA LEU A 159 4.32 10.37 7.47
C LEU A 159 5.37 10.36 6.36
N SER A 160 4.98 9.97 5.15
CA SER A 160 5.88 9.95 4.00
C SER A 160 6.41 11.35 3.67
N LYS A 161 5.56 12.37 3.72
CA LYS A 161 5.93 13.78 3.51
C LYS A 161 6.98 14.27 4.49
N ALA A 162 6.83 13.92 5.76
CA ALA A 162 7.79 14.30 6.80
C ALA A 162 9.16 13.67 6.56
N ILE A 163 9.19 12.38 6.22
CA ILE A 163 10.43 11.66 5.89
C ILE A 163 11.08 12.24 4.64
N TYR A 164 10.29 12.47 3.57
CA TYR A 164 10.80 13.05 2.35
C TYR A 164 11.46 14.41 2.59
N LYS A 165 10.82 15.26 3.37
CA LYS A 165 11.34 16.58 3.72
C LYS A 165 12.67 16.47 4.47
N ASP A 166 12.76 15.59 5.46
CA ASP A 166 13.96 15.38 6.27
C ASP A 166 15.16 14.86 5.45
N LEU A 167 14.89 14.14 4.37
CA LEU A 167 15.91 13.62 3.45
C LEU A 167 16.30 14.61 2.34
N SER A 168 15.50 15.65 2.11
CA SER A 168 15.71 16.66 1.05
C SER A 168 16.41 17.92 1.56
N ASP A 169 16.41 18.15 2.87
CA ASP A 169 17.08 19.28 3.56
C ASP A 169 18.56 18.94 3.82
#